data_0ae160bda0f93e6e5a31ddd3b703b383
#
_entry.id   0ae160bda0f93e6e5a31ddd3b703b383
#
_cell.length_a   1.000
_cell.length_b   1.000
_cell.length_c   1.000
_cell.angle_alpha   90.00
_cell.angle_beta   90.00
_cell.angle_gamma   90.00
#
_symmetry.space_group_name_H-M   'P 1'
#
loop_
_entity.id
_entity.type
_entity.pdbx_description
1 polymer ?
#
loop_
_entity_poly.entity_id
_entity_poly.type
_entity_poly.pdbx_seq_one_letter_code
_entity_poly.pdbx_strand_id
1 'polypeptide(L)'
;MFEILYYDTDIAVCVKPAGVVCEDTGERALPALLTTALQEKNAKFDGVFAVHRLDKETTGLIVYALNSKAAAALSLSIQHGEMRKIYNALCVGNIEKDSDRLRDLLFYDRKRGKSFVVDRKRNGVKEALLEYTVLERLDGKTLLSVELFTGRTHQIRVQLASRGYPLCGDRRYGAPAEYGNSLCLCAVELSFPHPKTKELMRFEISSFFC
;
A
#
# COMPACT_ATOMS: atom_id res chain seq x y z
N MET A 1 -3.48 -13.82 -6.67
CA MET A 1 -4.76 -13.89 -7.43
C MET A 1 -5.55 -12.64 -7.10
N PHE A 2 -6.32 -12.05 -8.05
CA PHE A 2 -7.25 -10.96 -7.77
C PHE A 2 -8.49 -11.54 -7.07
N GLU A 3 -8.93 -10.92 -5.97
CA GLU A 3 -10.06 -11.38 -5.16
C GLU A 3 -10.84 -10.17 -4.63
N ILE A 4 -12.16 -10.21 -4.73
CA ILE A 4 -13.06 -9.22 -4.11
C ILE A 4 -13.51 -9.80 -2.77
N LEU A 5 -13.15 -9.11 -1.68
CA LEU A 5 -13.51 -9.51 -0.31
C LEU A 5 -14.87 -8.96 0.11
N TYR A 6 -15.22 -7.77 -0.39
CA TYR A 6 -16.45 -7.09 -0.08
C TYR A 6 -16.86 -6.14 -1.21
N TYR A 7 -18.14 -6.00 -1.45
CA TYR A 7 -18.68 -4.91 -2.25
C TYR A 7 -20.14 -4.62 -1.86
N ASP A 8 -20.53 -3.36 -2.05
CA ASP A 8 -21.91 -2.89 -1.98
C ASP A 8 -22.16 -1.86 -3.09
N THR A 9 -23.11 -0.92 -2.90
CA THR A 9 -23.40 0.14 -3.89
C THR A 9 -22.40 1.31 -3.84
N ASP A 10 -21.57 1.40 -2.78
CA ASP A 10 -20.70 2.54 -2.52
C ASP A 10 -19.23 2.21 -2.62
N ILE A 11 -18.81 0.99 -2.24
CA ILE A 11 -17.41 0.58 -2.18
C ILE A 11 -17.19 -0.85 -2.69
N ALA A 12 -15.96 -1.13 -3.10
CA ALA A 12 -15.45 -2.49 -3.25
C ALA A 12 -14.06 -2.59 -2.60
N VAL A 13 -13.86 -3.65 -1.81
CA VAL A 13 -12.56 -3.98 -1.20
C VAL A 13 -12.03 -5.26 -1.84
N CYS A 14 -10.80 -5.21 -2.33
CA CYS A 14 -10.20 -6.36 -3.00
C CYS A 14 -8.73 -6.54 -2.63
N VAL A 15 -8.20 -7.70 -2.96
CA VAL A 15 -6.76 -8.02 -2.86
C VAL A 15 -6.11 -7.76 -4.21
N LYS A 16 -5.20 -6.79 -4.25
CA LYS A 16 -4.40 -6.48 -5.44
C LYS A 16 -3.25 -7.48 -5.58
N PRO A 17 -3.08 -8.15 -6.71
CA PRO A 17 -1.87 -8.93 -6.99
C PRO A 17 -0.68 -8.03 -7.34
N ALA A 18 0.53 -8.58 -7.23
CA ALA A 18 1.75 -7.92 -7.73
C ALA A 18 1.69 -7.72 -9.26
N GLY A 19 2.37 -6.70 -9.76
CA GLY A 19 2.45 -6.43 -11.20
C GLY A 19 1.24 -5.67 -11.79
N VAL A 20 0.18 -5.43 -11.01
CA VAL A 20 -1.05 -4.73 -11.44
C VAL A 20 -1.05 -3.29 -10.91
N VAL A 21 -1.41 -2.33 -11.76
CA VAL A 21 -1.50 -0.90 -11.41
C VAL A 21 -2.89 -0.54 -10.88
N CYS A 22 -2.93 0.44 -9.94
CA CYS A 22 -4.16 0.83 -9.24
C CYS A 22 -4.97 1.95 -9.93
N GLU A 23 -4.37 2.74 -10.82
CA GLU A 23 -4.95 4.01 -11.30
C GLU A 23 -4.95 4.15 -12.83
N ASP A 24 -4.66 3.08 -13.57
CA ASP A 24 -4.60 3.11 -15.04
C ASP A 24 -5.97 2.73 -15.63
N THR A 25 -6.21 3.19 -16.87
CA THR A 25 -7.39 2.85 -17.68
C THR A 25 -7.15 1.66 -18.61
N GLY A 26 -5.95 1.07 -18.60
CA GLY A 26 -5.63 -0.12 -19.41
C GLY A 26 -6.39 -1.36 -18.95
N GLU A 27 -6.72 -2.24 -19.88
CA GLU A 27 -7.49 -3.48 -19.62
C GLU A 27 -6.93 -4.39 -18.53
N ARG A 28 -5.60 -4.30 -18.26
CA ARG A 28 -4.91 -5.07 -17.21
C ARG A 28 -4.73 -4.28 -15.91
N ALA A 29 -5.30 -3.08 -15.82
CA ALA A 29 -5.29 -2.30 -14.58
C ALA A 29 -6.37 -2.82 -13.62
N LEU A 30 -6.15 -2.62 -12.33
CA LEU A 30 -7.06 -3.12 -11.30
C LEU A 30 -8.49 -2.57 -11.43
N PRO A 31 -8.72 -1.28 -11.78
CA PRO A 31 -10.07 -0.77 -12.01
C PRO A 31 -10.83 -1.53 -13.12
N ALA A 32 -10.16 -1.88 -14.22
CA ALA A 32 -10.78 -2.64 -15.30
C ALA A 32 -11.11 -4.07 -14.87
N LEU A 33 -10.19 -4.76 -14.19
CA LEU A 33 -10.43 -6.09 -13.64
C LEU A 33 -11.58 -6.09 -12.63
N LEU A 34 -11.66 -5.08 -11.77
CA LEU A 34 -12.74 -4.93 -10.79
C LEU A 34 -14.08 -4.64 -11.48
N THR A 35 -14.08 -3.77 -12.49
CA THR A 35 -15.29 -3.48 -13.30
C THR A 35 -15.86 -4.75 -13.90
N THR A 36 -15.05 -5.56 -14.59
CA THR A 36 -15.47 -6.83 -15.19
C THR A 36 -16.04 -7.79 -14.13
N ALA A 37 -15.31 -7.97 -13.02
CA ALA A 37 -15.74 -8.87 -11.96
C ALA A 37 -17.05 -8.43 -11.27
N LEU A 38 -17.30 -7.12 -11.13
CA LEU A 38 -18.54 -6.59 -10.59
C LEU A 38 -19.70 -6.73 -11.57
N GLN A 39 -19.46 -6.57 -12.87
CA GLN A 39 -20.46 -6.80 -13.93
C GLN A 39 -20.91 -8.27 -13.97
N GLU A 40 -19.97 -9.20 -13.89
CA GLU A 40 -20.27 -10.65 -13.81
C GLU A 40 -21.14 -11.01 -12.59
N LYS A 41 -21.02 -10.24 -11.50
CA LYS A 41 -21.84 -10.38 -10.28
C LYS A 41 -23.17 -9.62 -10.34
N ASN A 42 -23.49 -8.96 -11.47
CA ASN A 42 -24.65 -8.07 -11.64
C ASN A 42 -24.71 -6.97 -10.56
N ALA A 43 -23.57 -6.49 -10.09
CA ALA A 43 -23.47 -5.41 -9.12
C ALA A 43 -23.93 -4.07 -9.74
N LYS A 44 -24.57 -3.22 -8.95
CA LYS A 44 -24.98 -1.86 -9.36
C LYS A 44 -23.90 -0.87 -8.92
N PHE A 45 -23.30 -0.16 -9.86
CA PHE A 45 -22.28 0.88 -9.60
C PHE A 45 -22.22 1.88 -10.76
N ASP A 46 -21.77 3.11 -10.47
CA ASP A 46 -21.63 4.18 -11.47
C ASP A 46 -20.25 4.15 -12.15
N GLY A 47 -19.24 3.62 -11.47
CA GLY A 47 -17.87 3.52 -11.95
C GLY A 47 -16.94 3.01 -10.85
N VAL A 48 -15.67 2.77 -11.19
CA VAL A 48 -14.63 2.35 -10.25
C VAL A 48 -13.62 3.49 -10.06
N PHE A 49 -13.61 4.10 -8.88
CA PHE A 49 -12.81 5.27 -8.55
C PHE A 49 -11.71 4.93 -7.55
N ALA A 50 -10.46 5.12 -7.95
CA ALA A 50 -9.32 4.96 -7.06
C ALA A 50 -9.25 6.14 -6.08
N VAL A 51 -9.23 5.87 -4.78
CA VAL A 51 -9.10 6.87 -3.71
C VAL A 51 -7.73 6.82 -3.03
N HIS A 52 -7.06 5.70 -3.11
CA HIS A 52 -5.66 5.51 -2.71
C HIS A 52 -4.99 4.49 -3.64
N ARG A 53 -3.70 4.25 -3.41
CA ARG A 53 -2.92 3.37 -4.28
C ARG A 53 -1.95 2.50 -3.51
N LEU A 54 -1.61 1.37 -4.11
CA LEU A 54 -0.44 0.55 -3.82
C LEU A 54 0.55 0.67 -4.99
N ASP A 55 1.84 0.49 -4.73
CA ASP A 55 2.83 0.38 -5.80
C ASP A 55 2.52 -0.84 -6.69
N LYS A 56 2.96 -0.81 -7.94
CA LYS A 56 2.70 -1.88 -8.92
C LYS A 56 3.05 -3.26 -8.36
N GLU A 57 4.22 -3.38 -7.71
CA GLU A 57 4.73 -4.65 -7.19
C GLU A 57 4.22 -4.99 -5.77
N THR A 58 3.58 -4.03 -5.06
CA THR A 58 2.99 -4.27 -3.74
C THR A 58 1.69 -5.05 -3.88
N THR A 59 1.49 -6.04 -3.02
CA THR A 59 0.26 -6.84 -2.93
C THR A 59 -0.64 -6.35 -1.80
N GLY A 60 -1.88 -6.87 -1.74
CA GLY A 60 -2.75 -6.75 -0.58
C GLY A 60 -3.95 -5.85 -0.75
N LEU A 61 -4.52 -5.44 0.37
CA LEU A 61 -5.81 -4.78 0.49
C LEU A 61 -5.84 -3.39 -0.14
N ILE A 62 -6.89 -3.15 -0.93
CA ILE A 62 -7.20 -1.84 -1.51
C ILE A 62 -8.71 -1.66 -1.58
N VAL A 63 -9.19 -0.43 -1.34
CA VAL A 63 -10.59 -0.04 -1.50
C VAL A 63 -10.76 0.89 -2.71
N TYR A 64 -11.82 0.65 -3.47
CA TYR A 64 -12.32 1.52 -4.52
C TYR A 64 -13.70 2.06 -4.14
N ALA A 65 -13.97 3.31 -4.50
CA ALA A 65 -15.33 3.82 -4.49
C ALA A 65 -16.07 3.40 -5.77
N LEU A 66 -17.37 3.12 -5.65
CA LEU A 66 -18.20 2.68 -6.76
C LEU A 66 -19.15 3.79 -7.29
N ASN A 67 -19.08 4.97 -6.68
CA ASN A 67 -19.74 6.18 -7.13
C ASN A 67 -18.97 7.42 -6.67
N SER A 68 -19.25 8.59 -7.25
CA SER A 68 -18.53 9.83 -6.99
C SER A 68 -18.71 10.36 -5.56
N LYS A 69 -19.86 10.12 -4.92
CA LYS A 69 -20.14 10.53 -3.54
C LYS A 69 -19.26 9.74 -2.56
N ALA A 70 -19.18 8.43 -2.75
CA ALA A 70 -18.30 7.55 -1.97
C ALA A 70 -16.82 7.92 -2.18
N ALA A 71 -16.41 8.25 -3.41
CA ALA A 71 -15.04 8.68 -3.70
C ALA A 71 -14.68 9.97 -2.95
N ALA A 72 -15.57 10.96 -2.93
CA ALA A 72 -15.37 12.20 -2.18
C ALA A 72 -15.29 11.94 -0.66
N ALA A 73 -16.18 11.11 -0.11
CA ALA A 73 -16.21 10.79 1.32
C ALA A 73 -14.95 10.03 1.76
N LEU A 74 -14.51 9.01 1.02
CA LEU A 74 -13.28 8.28 1.32
C LEU A 74 -12.03 9.16 1.19
N SER A 75 -12.00 10.06 0.20
CA SER A 75 -10.91 11.03 0.05
C SER A 75 -10.80 11.97 1.25
N LEU A 76 -11.93 12.42 1.82
CA LEU A 76 -11.96 13.20 3.05
C LEU A 76 -11.48 12.39 4.26
N SER A 77 -11.94 11.14 4.42
CA SER A 77 -11.47 10.24 5.49
C SER A 77 -9.95 10.02 5.41
N ILE A 78 -9.38 9.90 4.21
CA ILE A 78 -7.93 9.81 4.03
C ILE A 78 -7.23 11.10 4.48
N GLN A 79 -7.76 12.28 4.11
CA GLN A 79 -7.20 13.57 4.49
C GLN A 79 -7.24 13.81 6.00
N HIS A 80 -8.30 13.33 6.69
CA HIS A 80 -8.45 13.41 8.13
C HIS A 80 -7.67 12.33 8.90
N GLY A 81 -7.00 11.39 8.19
CA GLY A 81 -6.25 10.31 8.83
C GLY A 81 -7.12 9.19 9.41
N GLU A 82 -8.38 9.10 8.99
CA GLU A 82 -9.34 8.09 9.47
C GLU A 82 -9.16 6.73 8.77
N MET A 83 -8.38 6.69 7.69
CA MET A 83 -8.04 5.44 6.99
C MET A 83 -6.73 4.88 7.53
N ARG A 84 -6.80 3.77 8.26
CA ARG A 84 -5.64 3.05 8.78
C ARG A 84 -5.18 1.99 7.78
N LYS A 85 -3.88 1.89 7.59
CA LYS A 85 -3.24 0.94 6.66
C LYS A 85 -2.05 0.29 7.34
N ILE A 86 -2.08 -1.04 7.47
CA ILE A 86 -0.98 -1.83 7.99
C ILE A 86 -0.44 -2.73 6.89
N TYR A 87 0.88 -2.79 6.84
CA TYR A 87 1.61 -3.62 5.89
C TYR A 87 2.49 -4.60 6.64
N ASN A 88 2.63 -5.80 6.11
CA ASN A 88 3.74 -6.67 6.44
C ASN A 88 4.87 -6.41 5.42
N ALA A 89 6.09 -6.25 5.96
CA ALA A 89 7.29 -5.95 5.18
C ALA A 89 8.42 -6.87 5.65
N LEU A 90 8.96 -7.71 4.76
CA LEU A 90 10.12 -8.54 5.06
C LEU A 90 11.38 -7.82 4.60
N CYS A 91 12.23 -7.41 5.55
CA CYS A 91 13.47 -6.68 5.33
C CYS A 91 14.67 -7.62 5.27
N VAL A 92 15.68 -7.24 4.49
CA VAL A 92 17.02 -7.83 4.56
C VAL A 92 17.73 -7.28 5.81
N GLY A 93 18.40 -8.17 6.55
CA GLY A 93 19.17 -7.84 7.76
C GLY A 93 18.35 -7.93 9.05
N ASN A 94 19.07 -7.87 10.16
CA ASN A 94 18.50 -7.96 11.50
C ASN A 94 18.31 -6.55 12.06
N ILE A 95 17.05 -6.11 12.18
CA ILE A 95 16.69 -4.82 12.79
C ILE A 95 16.71 -5.01 14.31
N GLU A 96 17.60 -4.28 15.02
CA GLU A 96 17.80 -4.44 16.47
C GLU A 96 16.62 -3.90 17.29
N LYS A 97 16.10 -2.72 16.92
CA LYS A 97 14.97 -2.10 17.63
C LYS A 97 13.67 -2.86 17.37
N ASP A 98 12.93 -3.18 18.42
CA ASP A 98 11.63 -3.86 18.32
C ASP A 98 10.54 -3.00 17.67
N SER A 99 10.66 -1.68 17.78
CA SER A 99 9.78 -0.71 17.13
C SER A 99 10.48 0.63 16.92
N ASP A 100 10.08 1.38 15.90
CA ASP A 100 10.55 2.75 15.70
C ASP A 100 9.54 3.57 14.89
N ARG A 101 9.63 4.89 15.01
CA ARG A 101 8.85 5.86 14.26
C ARG A 101 9.75 6.59 13.28
N LEU A 102 9.55 6.36 11.99
CA LEU A 102 10.38 6.92 10.94
C LEU A 102 9.73 8.17 10.34
N ARG A 103 10.39 9.31 10.53
CA ARG A 103 10.00 10.59 9.94
C ARG A 103 11.11 11.08 9.01
N ASP A 104 10.81 11.21 7.72
CA ASP A 104 11.76 11.64 6.71
C ASP A 104 11.13 12.65 5.76
N LEU A 105 11.98 13.39 5.03
CA LEU A 105 11.60 14.18 3.87
C LEU A 105 11.86 13.34 2.62
N LEU A 106 10.84 13.11 1.80
CA LEU A 106 10.93 12.31 0.59
C LEU A 106 10.77 13.16 -0.67
N PHE A 107 11.66 12.93 -1.64
CA PHE A 107 11.58 13.46 -3.00
C PHE A 107 11.38 12.31 -3.99
N TYR A 108 10.34 12.39 -4.82
CA TYR A 108 10.13 11.43 -5.90
C TYR A 108 10.69 11.96 -7.21
N ASP A 109 11.75 11.32 -7.71
CA ASP A 109 12.34 11.59 -9.02
C ASP A 109 11.55 10.84 -10.10
N ARG A 110 10.72 11.57 -10.86
CA ARG A 110 9.90 11.00 -11.94
C ARG A 110 10.73 10.37 -13.06
N LYS A 111 11.91 10.94 -13.38
CA LYS A 111 12.77 10.43 -14.45
C LYS A 111 13.38 9.07 -14.06
N ARG A 112 13.76 8.91 -12.80
CA ARG A 112 14.30 7.65 -12.27
C ARG A 112 13.22 6.69 -11.79
N GLY A 113 11.97 7.13 -11.64
CA GLY A 113 10.88 6.34 -11.06
C GLY A 113 11.19 5.88 -9.63
N LYS A 114 11.90 6.70 -8.83
CA LYS A 114 12.42 6.33 -7.51
C LYS A 114 12.28 7.48 -6.51
N SER A 115 11.95 7.14 -5.26
CA SER A 115 11.97 8.09 -4.14
C SER A 115 13.34 8.09 -3.45
N PHE A 116 13.69 9.24 -2.86
CA PHE A 116 14.92 9.47 -2.10
C PHE A 116 14.59 10.16 -0.79
N VAL A 117 15.29 9.78 0.27
CA VAL A 117 15.35 10.57 1.51
C VAL A 117 16.26 11.78 1.24
N VAL A 118 15.81 12.96 1.64
CA VAL A 118 16.54 14.22 1.46
C VAL A 118 16.58 15.00 2.77
N ASP A 119 17.57 15.87 2.93
CA ASP A 119 17.88 16.59 4.16
C ASP A 119 17.10 17.91 4.33
N ARG A 120 16.53 18.46 3.24
CA ARG A 120 15.91 19.79 3.27
C ARG A 120 14.63 19.87 2.42
N LYS A 121 13.70 20.71 2.87
CA LYS A 121 12.46 21.02 2.15
C LYS A 121 12.78 21.83 0.89
N ARG A 122 12.17 21.44 -0.24
CA ARG A 122 12.15 22.14 -1.51
C ARG A 122 10.91 21.74 -2.29
N ASN A 123 10.66 22.33 -3.44
CA ASN A 123 9.52 21.96 -4.28
C ASN A 123 9.56 20.47 -4.63
N GLY A 124 8.41 19.80 -4.48
CA GLY A 124 8.26 18.35 -4.70
C GLY A 124 8.69 17.46 -3.53
N VAL A 125 9.30 17.99 -2.47
CA VAL A 125 9.63 17.25 -1.24
C VAL A 125 8.43 17.23 -0.31
N LYS A 126 8.11 16.04 0.23
CA LYS A 126 6.98 15.83 1.15
C LYS A 126 7.45 15.09 2.40
N GLU A 127 6.86 15.43 3.53
CA GLU A 127 7.03 14.68 4.78
C GLU A 127 6.41 13.29 4.65
N ALA A 128 7.11 12.31 5.22
CA ALA A 128 6.70 10.90 5.28
C ALA A 128 6.82 10.40 6.71
N LEU A 129 5.78 9.74 7.20
CA LEU A 129 5.69 9.22 8.54
C LEU A 129 5.14 7.81 8.51
N LEU A 130 5.85 6.89 9.14
CA LEU A 130 5.41 5.53 9.43
C LEU A 130 5.89 5.11 10.82
N GLU A 131 5.25 4.10 11.37
CA GLU A 131 5.73 3.35 12.52
C GLU A 131 5.87 1.88 12.13
N TYR A 132 6.88 1.21 12.69
CA TYR A 132 6.99 -0.24 12.56
C TYR A 132 7.13 -0.92 13.91
N THR A 133 6.69 -2.17 13.96
CA THR A 133 6.96 -3.12 15.04
C THR A 133 7.51 -4.39 14.43
N VAL A 134 8.56 -4.95 15.04
CA VAL A 134 9.11 -6.25 14.64
C VAL A 134 8.15 -7.35 15.04
N LEU A 135 7.73 -8.14 14.05
CA LEU A 135 6.93 -9.34 14.27
C LEU A 135 7.81 -10.55 14.52
N GLU A 136 8.88 -10.67 13.72
CA GLU A 136 9.78 -11.83 13.79
C GLU A 136 11.17 -11.46 13.27
N ARG A 137 12.21 -12.03 13.87
CA ARG A 137 13.59 -12.01 13.39
C ARG A 137 13.96 -13.40 12.89
N LEU A 138 14.27 -13.46 11.60
CA LEU A 138 14.68 -14.68 10.90
C LEU A 138 16.17 -14.60 10.60
N ASP A 139 16.78 -15.69 10.12
CA ASP A 139 18.19 -15.67 9.72
C ASP A 139 18.42 -14.67 8.59
N GLY A 140 19.14 -13.59 8.88
CA GLY A 140 19.46 -12.51 7.95
C GLY A 140 18.26 -11.69 7.47
N LYS A 141 17.07 -11.79 8.09
CA LYS A 141 15.86 -11.05 7.72
C LYS A 141 15.04 -10.64 8.94
N THR A 142 14.24 -9.60 8.79
CA THR A 142 13.29 -9.16 9.83
C THR A 142 11.91 -8.91 9.22
N LEU A 143 10.89 -9.55 9.77
CA LEU A 143 9.49 -9.30 9.42
C LEU A 143 8.95 -8.16 10.28
N LEU A 144 8.39 -7.15 9.63
CA LEU A 144 7.80 -5.97 10.26
C LEU A 144 6.30 -5.89 10.00
N SER A 145 5.58 -5.43 11.01
CA SER A 145 4.29 -4.75 10.84
C SER A 145 4.55 -3.26 10.71
N VAL A 146 4.05 -2.63 9.64
CA VAL A 146 4.28 -1.21 9.34
C VAL A 146 2.96 -0.47 9.22
N GLU A 147 2.74 0.52 10.09
CA GLU A 147 1.60 1.43 9.99
C GLU A 147 1.98 2.71 9.23
N LEU A 148 1.21 3.05 8.18
CA LEU A 148 1.43 4.25 7.38
C LEU A 148 0.52 5.40 7.80
N PHE A 149 1.09 6.52 8.27
CA PHE A 149 0.39 7.77 8.53
C PHE A 149 0.36 8.70 7.30
N THR A 150 1.29 8.49 6.37
CA THR A 150 1.33 9.20 5.08
C THR A 150 1.50 8.17 3.95
N GLY A 151 1.05 8.50 2.74
CA GLY A 151 1.13 7.62 1.56
C GLY A 151 2.01 8.22 0.45
N ARG A 152 3.34 8.30 0.64
CA ARG A 152 4.26 8.78 -0.40
C ARG A 152 4.69 7.63 -1.31
N THR A 153 4.98 7.94 -2.56
CA THR A 153 5.46 6.94 -3.53
C THR A 153 6.67 6.21 -2.99
N HIS A 154 6.62 4.88 -2.96
CA HIS A 154 7.66 3.98 -2.44
C HIS A 154 8.05 4.26 -0.96
N GLN A 155 7.17 4.81 -0.13
CA GLN A 155 7.51 5.30 1.20
C GLN A 155 8.20 4.27 2.08
N ILE A 156 7.57 3.12 2.34
CA ILE A 156 8.11 2.03 3.19
C ILE A 156 9.47 1.59 2.63
N ARG A 157 9.53 1.36 1.33
CA ARG A 157 10.70 0.87 0.59
C ARG A 157 11.91 1.79 0.79
N VAL A 158 11.75 3.10 0.56
CA VAL A 158 12.85 4.06 0.65
C VAL A 158 13.26 4.35 2.11
N GLN A 159 12.30 4.44 3.04
CA GLN A 159 12.62 4.74 4.44
C GLN A 159 13.40 3.61 5.11
N LEU A 160 13.04 2.35 4.84
CA LEU A 160 13.77 1.19 5.37
C LEU A 160 15.12 1.00 4.66
N ALA A 161 15.15 1.10 3.32
CA ALA A 161 16.39 0.97 2.57
C ALA A 161 17.43 2.05 2.91
N SER A 162 17.01 3.30 3.20
CA SER A 162 17.93 4.38 3.61
C SER A 162 18.60 4.13 4.96
N ARG A 163 18.09 3.18 5.73
CA ARG A 163 18.64 2.72 7.02
C ARG A 163 19.43 1.41 6.91
N GLY A 164 19.65 0.93 5.69
CA GLY A 164 20.39 -0.32 5.44
C GLY A 164 19.52 -1.58 5.44
N TYR A 165 18.18 -1.45 5.51
CA TYR A 165 17.24 -2.57 5.56
C TYR A 165 16.31 -2.58 4.34
N PRO A 166 16.80 -2.80 3.10
CA PRO A 166 15.93 -2.88 1.94
C PRO A 166 14.95 -4.07 2.09
N LEU A 167 13.77 -3.97 1.49
CA LEU A 167 12.83 -5.08 1.48
C LEU A 167 13.34 -6.23 0.63
N CYS A 168 13.12 -7.47 1.04
CA CYS A 168 13.42 -8.65 0.22
C CYS A 168 12.76 -8.52 -1.15
N GLY A 169 13.51 -8.85 -2.21
CA GLY A 169 13.08 -8.70 -3.60
C GLY A 169 13.09 -7.27 -4.17
N ASP A 170 13.36 -6.25 -3.36
CA ASP A 170 13.38 -4.86 -3.82
C ASP A 170 14.72 -4.45 -4.46
N ARG A 171 14.96 -4.95 -5.67
CA ARG A 171 16.17 -4.64 -6.45
C ARG A 171 16.36 -3.15 -6.70
N ARG A 172 15.25 -2.39 -6.82
CA ARG A 172 15.28 -0.93 -7.04
C ARG A 172 15.90 -0.18 -5.87
N TYR A 173 15.73 -0.69 -4.65
CA TYR A 173 16.25 -0.10 -3.41
C TYR A 173 17.42 -0.87 -2.82
N GLY A 174 18.03 -1.78 -3.57
CA GLY A 174 19.33 -2.36 -3.24
C GLY A 174 19.28 -3.70 -2.52
N ALA A 175 18.15 -4.40 -2.54
CA ALA A 175 18.10 -5.78 -2.05
C ALA A 175 19.04 -6.68 -2.85
N PRO A 176 19.89 -7.51 -2.20
CA PRO A 176 20.73 -8.50 -2.86
C PRO A 176 19.91 -9.54 -3.63
N ALA A 177 20.51 -10.16 -4.65
CA ALA A 177 19.83 -11.11 -5.54
C ALA A 177 19.34 -12.37 -4.83
N GLU A 178 20.09 -12.81 -3.84
CA GLU A 178 19.79 -13.98 -3.01
C GLU A 178 18.45 -13.90 -2.26
N TYR A 179 17.94 -12.69 -2.04
CA TYR A 179 16.63 -12.45 -1.40
C TYR A 179 15.47 -12.41 -2.40
N GLY A 180 15.66 -12.96 -3.60
CA GLY A 180 14.62 -13.08 -4.62
C GLY A 180 14.37 -11.81 -5.45
N ASN A 181 13.36 -11.87 -6.31
CA ASN A 181 12.96 -10.79 -7.21
C ASN A 181 11.53 -10.28 -6.97
N SER A 182 10.77 -10.95 -6.11
CA SER A 182 9.41 -10.55 -5.74
C SER A 182 9.45 -9.66 -4.51
N LEU A 183 8.86 -8.47 -4.61
CA LEU A 183 8.80 -7.52 -3.51
C LEU A 183 8.00 -8.08 -2.34
N CYS A 184 8.63 -8.27 -1.20
CA CYS A 184 7.98 -8.75 0.03
C CYS A 184 7.35 -7.58 0.80
N LEU A 185 6.28 -7.00 0.24
CA LEU A 185 5.45 -5.95 0.83
C LEU A 185 3.98 -6.22 0.55
N CYS A 186 3.19 -6.38 1.60
CA CYS A 186 1.78 -6.68 1.51
C CYS A 186 0.96 -5.77 2.43
N ALA A 187 -0.07 -5.11 1.91
CA ALA A 187 -1.08 -4.40 2.69
C ALA A 187 -2.01 -5.44 3.34
N VAL A 188 -1.83 -5.70 4.64
CA VAL A 188 -2.52 -6.79 5.34
C VAL A 188 -3.74 -6.35 6.13
N GLU A 189 -3.81 -5.07 6.54
CA GLU A 189 -4.98 -4.53 7.20
C GLU A 189 -5.36 -3.18 6.59
N LEU A 190 -6.65 -2.99 6.39
CA LEU A 190 -7.24 -1.75 5.92
C LEU A 190 -8.49 -1.47 6.75
N SER A 191 -8.55 -0.33 7.43
CA SER A 191 -9.76 0.10 8.13
C SER A 191 -10.10 1.56 7.84
N PHE A 192 -11.39 1.85 7.71
CA PHE A 192 -11.92 3.17 7.36
C PHE A 192 -13.41 3.26 7.70
N PRO A 193 -13.97 4.46 7.93
CA PRO A 193 -15.40 4.64 8.05
C PRO A 193 -16.09 4.42 6.71
N HIS A 194 -17.14 3.62 6.68
CA HIS A 194 -17.94 3.41 5.47
C HIS A 194 -18.47 4.76 4.95
N PRO A 195 -18.36 5.09 3.65
CA PRO A 195 -18.66 6.43 3.14
C PRO A 195 -20.09 6.88 3.41
N LYS A 196 -21.06 5.96 3.45
CA LYS A 196 -22.48 6.23 3.65
C LYS A 196 -22.90 6.03 5.11
N THR A 197 -22.68 4.86 5.70
CA THR A 197 -23.18 4.50 7.05
C THR A 197 -22.32 5.04 8.17
N LYS A 198 -21.05 5.40 7.88
CA LYS A 198 -20.03 5.82 8.85
C LYS A 198 -19.58 4.73 9.83
N GLU A 199 -20.08 3.52 9.72
CA GLU A 199 -19.62 2.37 10.48
C GLU A 199 -18.16 2.05 10.14
N LEU A 200 -17.38 1.65 11.14
CA LEU A 200 -15.98 1.27 10.93
C LEU A 200 -15.92 -0.06 10.19
N MET A 201 -15.39 0.00 8.97
CA MET A 201 -15.04 -1.20 8.18
C MET A 201 -13.62 -1.60 8.50
N ARG A 202 -13.38 -2.90 8.70
CA ARG A 202 -12.04 -3.47 8.89
C ARG A 202 -11.91 -4.75 8.09
N PHE A 203 -10.82 -4.82 7.31
CA PHE A 203 -10.46 -5.98 6.50
C PHE A 203 -9.04 -6.39 6.85
N GLU A 204 -8.81 -7.70 6.91
CA GLU A 204 -7.53 -8.27 7.26
C GLU A 204 -7.27 -9.52 6.41
N ILE A 205 -6.02 -9.69 5.97
CA ILE A 205 -5.54 -10.86 5.24
C ILE A 205 -4.19 -11.31 5.79
N SER A 206 -3.85 -12.57 5.59
CA SER A 206 -2.49 -13.06 5.85
C SER A 206 -1.54 -12.61 4.74
N SER A 207 -0.31 -12.23 5.09
CA SER A 207 0.74 -12.00 4.09
C SER A 207 1.31 -13.33 3.62
N PHE A 208 1.40 -13.49 2.33
CA PHE A 208 2.09 -14.62 1.70
C PHE A 208 3.44 -14.12 1.17
N PHE A 209 4.48 -14.21 1.98
CA PHE A 209 5.85 -14.06 1.49
C PHE A 209 6.41 -15.47 1.24
N CYS A 210 6.72 -15.75 -0.01
CA CYS A 210 7.41 -16.97 -0.41
C CYS A 210 8.88 -16.92 -0.02
#